data_8bdb2c7fa9ceb715d302b6a1fe36efda
#
_entry.id   8bdb2c7fa9ceb715d302b6a1fe36efda
#
_cell.length_a   1.000
_cell.length_b   1.000
_cell.length_c   1.000
_cell.angle_alpha   90.00
_cell.angle_beta   90.00
_cell.angle_gamma   90.00
#
_symmetry.space_group_name_H-M   'P 1'
#
loop_
_entity.id
_entity.type
_entity.pdbx_description
1 polymer ?
#
loop_
_entity_poly.entity_id
_entity_poly.type
_entity_poly.pdbx_seq_one_letter_code
_entity_poly.pdbx_strand_id
1 'polypeptide(L)'
;MRLLLIEDDEKIGGFIAKGLRQEGHVVDWSRNGEEGLGLALDAKLDAAIIDLMLPGRDGLSVIRELRERRQKVPVIILSAKSDVEDRVKGLSVGADDYLTKPFSFAELLARLHALVRRSSGSGEVARQLSFEDLTLDLESRRVIRAGQSIELQAREFGLLVYLLRNPGRVLSKTMILEHVWNYSFDPQTNVVDVLVSRLRRKIDRDFPVKLIHTLRGVGYVLRKE
;
A
#
# COMPACT_ATOMS: atom_id res chain seq x y z
N MET A 1 0.25 1.74 1.31
CA MET A 1 -0.51 0.48 1.55
C MET A 1 0.39 -0.70 1.24
N ARG A 2 0.21 -1.81 1.94
CA ARG A 2 0.79 -3.10 1.56
C ARG A 2 -0.25 -3.91 0.81
N LEU A 3 0.04 -4.25 -0.43
CA LEU A 3 -0.88 -4.85 -1.38
C LEU A 3 -0.36 -6.20 -1.84
N LEU A 4 -1.25 -7.17 -1.97
CA LEU A 4 -0.96 -8.42 -2.65
C LEU A 4 -1.52 -8.34 -4.07
N LEU A 5 -0.72 -8.74 -5.05
CA LEU A 5 -1.13 -8.95 -6.43
C LEU A 5 -0.96 -10.43 -6.76
N ILE A 6 -2.02 -11.09 -7.23
CA ILE A 6 -1.95 -12.44 -7.78
C ILE A 6 -2.39 -12.35 -9.24
N GLU A 7 -1.42 -12.46 -10.14
CA GLU A 7 -1.59 -12.30 -11.60
C GLU A 7 -0.48 -13.08 -12.29
N ASP A 8 -0.82 -14.04 -13.14
CA ASP A 8 0.15 -14.91 -13.82
C ASP A 8 0.75 -14.28 -15.08
N ASP A 9 0.02 -13.37 -15.74
CA ASP A 9 0.53 -12.63 -16.90
C ASP A 9 1.61 -11.62 -16.47
N GLU A 10 2.84 -11.85 -16.94
CA GLU A 10 4.01 -11.01 -16.61
C GLU A 10 3.86 -9.56 -17.05
N LYS A 11 3.17 -9.32 -18.18
CA LYS A 11 3.00 -7.96 -18.71
C LYS A 11 2.00 -7.18 -17.87
N ILE A 12 0.85 -7.81 -17.57
CA ILE A 12 -0.22 -7.21 -16.76
C ILE A 12 0.26 -7.04 -15.32
N GLY A 13 0.77 -8.11 -14.70
CA GLY A 13 1.26 -8.09 -13.34
C GLY A 13 2.43 -7.12 -13.15
N GLY A 14 3.39 -7.11 -14.09
CA GLY A 14 4.50 -6.17 -14.08
C GLY A 14 4.05 -4.71 -14.23
N PHE A 15 3.08 -4.43 -15.10
CA PHE A 15 2.49 -3.09 -15.26
C PHE A 15 1.80 -2.63 -13.97
N ILE A 16 0.94 -3.47 -13.37
CA ILE A 16 0.24 -3.15 -12.14
C ILE A 16 1.23 -2.95 -10.98
N ALA A 17 2.13 -3.91 -10.77
CA ALA A 17 3.09 -3.85 -9.66
C ALA A 17 3.99 -2.62 -9.77
N LYS A 18 4.48 -2.29 -10.97
CA LYS A 18 5.28 -1.09 -11.22
C LYS A 18 4.50 0.18 -10.94
N GLY A 19 3.27 0.29 -11.44
CA GLY A 19 2.41 1.45 -11.23
C GLY A 19 2.11 1.67 -9.74
N LEU A 20 1.70 0.61 -9.02
CA LEU A 20 1.42 0.69 -7.60
C LEU A 20 2.66 1.07 -6.76
N ARG A 21 3.84 0.56 -7.12
CA ARG A 21 5.10 0.95 -6.46
C ARG A 21 5.48 2.41 -6.74
N GLN A 22 5.22 2.91 -7.94
CA GLN A 22 5.41 4.33 -8.27
C GLN A 22 4.48 5.24 -7.45
N GLU A 23 3.28 4.75 -7.12
CA GLU A 23 2.35 5.41 -6.20
C GLU A 23 2.74 5.29 -4.71
N GLY A 24 3.90 4.68 -4.41
CA GLY A 24 4.42 4.56 -3.04
C GLY A 24 3.80 3.41 -2.24
N HIS A 25 3.23 2.40 -2.91
CA HIS A 25 2.71 1.20 -2.27
C HIS A 25 3.76 0.08 -2.23
N VAL A 26 3.69 -0.77 -1.20
CA VAL A 26 4.43 -2.03 -1.15
C VAL A 26 3.57 -3.08 -1.85
N VAL A 27 4.16 -3.81 -2.77
CA VAL A 27 3.45 -4.82 -3.58
C VAL A 27 4.17 -6.13 -3.50
N ASP A 28 3.55 -7.10 -2.84
CA ASP A 28 3.89 -8.51 -2.93
C ASP A 28 3.19 -9.07 -4.17
N TRP A 29 3.93 -9.68 -5.08
CA TRP A 29 3.38 -10.20 -6.32
C TRP A 29 3.68 -11.69 -6.47
N SER A 30 2.62 -12.47 -6.59
CA SER A 30 2.66 -13.90 -6.91
C SER A 30 2.03 -14.15 -8.29
N ARG A 31 2.54 -15.14 -8.99
CA ARG A 31 2.02 -15.60 -10.30
C ARG A 31 1.21 -16.89 -10.18
N ASN A 32 0.98 -17.36 -8.96
CA ASN A 32 0.35 -18.63 -8.67
C ASN A 32 -0.64 -18.46 -7.51
N GLY A 33 -1.83 -19.03 -7.64
CA GLY A 33 -2.88 -18.91 -6.63
C GLY A 33 -2.52 -19.56 -5.28
N GLU A 34 -1.76 -20.64 -5.26
CA GLU A 34 -1.35 -21.33 -4.03
C GLU A 34 -0.32 -20.49 -3.25
N GLU A 35 0.72 -20.00 -3.93
CA GLU A 35 1.71 -19.09 -3.35
C GLU A 35 1.06 -17.80 -2.87
N GLY A 36 0.17 -17.21 -3.71
CA GLY A 36 -0.55 -15.99 -3.36
C GLY A 36 -1.44 -16.15 -2.13
N LEU A 37 -2.08 -17.32 -1.97
CA LEU A 37 -2.84 -17.64 -0.76
C LEU A 37 -1.92 -17.67 0.47
N GLY A 38 -0.75 -18.32 0.38
CA GLY A 38 0.24 -18.31 1.46
C GLY A 38 0.61 -16.90 1.88
N LEU A 39 0.99 -16.04 0.93
CA LEU A 39 1.32 -14.63 1.19
C LEU A 39 0.16 -13.86 1.84
N ALA A 40 -1.09 -14.15 1.43
CA ALA A 40 -2.27 -13.51 1.99
C ALA A 40 -2.55 -13.90 3.45
N LEU A 41 -2.14 -15.09 3.85
CA LEU A 41 -2.32 -15.60 5.22
C LEU A 41 -1.22 -15.10 6.17
N ASP A 42 0.01 -14.95 5.68
CA ASP A 42 1.18 -14.63 6.49
C ASP A 42 1.38 -13.13 6.70
N ALA A 43 0.87 -12.29 5.80
CA ALA A 43 1.10 -10.86 5.80
C ALA A 43 -0.13 -10.06 6.26
N LYS A 44 0.11 -8.97 6.98
CA LYS A 44 -0.93 -7.96 7.21
C LYS A 44 -1.04 -7.08 5.97
N LEU A 45 -2.06 -7.35 5.16
CA LEU A 45 -2.34 -6.65 3.90
C LEU A 45 -3.43 -5.60 4.09
N ASP A 46 -3.30 -4.50 3.36
CA ASP A 46 -4.36 -3.48 3.26
C ASP A 46 -5.42 -3.86 2.21
N ALA A 47 -5.01 -4.53 1.12
CA ALA A 47 -5.90 -5.11 0.10
C ALA A 47 -5.18 -6.17 -0.76
N ALA A 48 -5.97 -6.97 -1.47
CA ALA A 48 -5.49 -7.91 -2.47
C ALA A 48 -6.16 -7.66 -3.83
N ILE A 49 -5.39 -7.84 -4.89
CA ILE A 49 -5.81 -7.80 -6.29
C ILE A 49 -5.59 -9.20 -6.84
N ILE A 50 -6.65 -9.87 -7.29
CA ILE A 50 -6.61 -11.30 -7.63
C ILE A 50 -7.21 -11.53 -9.01
N ASP A 51 -6.42 -12.08 -9.94
CA ASP A 51 -6.98 -12.62 -11.18
C ASP A 51 -7.77 -13.90 -10.91
N LEU A 52 -8.80 -14.13 -11.68
CA LEU A 52 -9.58 -15.37 -11.61
C LEU A 52 -8.89 -16.54 -12.32
N MET A 53 -8.19 -16.26 -13.41
CA MET A 53 -7.56 -17.27 -14.27
C MET A 53 -6.11 -17.51 -13.88
N LEU A 54 -5.90 -18.19 -12.76
CA LEU A 54 -4.56 -18.47 -12.24
C LEU A 54 -4.16 -19.94 -12.40
N PRO A 55 -2.89 -20.23 -12.63
CA PRO A 55 -2.39 -21.59 -12.57
C PRO A 55 -2.41 -22.15 -11.15
N GLY A 56 -2.58 -23.45 -11.04
CA GLY A 56 -2.65 -24.19 -9.77
C GLY A 56 -4.01 -24.00 -9.09
N ARG A 57 -4.19 -22.95 -8.32
CA ARG A 57 -5.45 -22.62 -7.64
C ARG A 57 -6.10 -21.40 -8.29
N ASP A 58 -7.35 -21.53 -8.77
CA ASP A 58 -8.11 -20.41 -9.35
C ASP A 58 -8.43 -19.33 -8.33
N GLY A 59 -8.61 -18.08 -8.82
CA GLY A 59 -8.80 -16.91 -7.97
C GLY A 59 -10.04 -16.97 -7.09
N LEU A 60 -11.15 -17.59 -7.56
CA LEU A 60 -12.37 -17.75 -6.74
C LEU A 60 -12.10 -18.69 -5.56
N SER A 61 -11.33 -19.75 -5.78
CA SER A 61 -10.93 -20.68 -4.72
C SER A 61 -9.99 -20.03 -3.70
N VAL A 62 -9.09 -19.15 -4.14
CA VAL A 62 -8.26 -18.33 -3.23
C VAL A 62 -9.15 -17.44 -2.34
N ILE A 63 -10.09 -16.72 -2.94
CA ILE A 63 -11.00 -15.81 -2.21
C ILE A 63 -11.84 -16.58 -1.19
N ARG A 64 -12.42 -17.73 -1.61
CA ARG A 64 -13.21 -18.57 -0.73
C ARG A 64 -12.41 -19.02 0.49
N GLU A 65 -11.21 -19.55 0.30
CA GLU A 65 -10.32 -19.99 1.37
C GLU A 65 -9.98 -18.85 2.34
N LEU A 66 -9.70 -17.65 1.81
CA LEU A 66 -9.46 -16.47 2.66
C LEU A 66 -10.67 -16.18 3.56
N ARG A 67 -11.89 -16.26 3.02
CA ARG A 67 -13.12 -16.01 3.79
C ARG A 67 -13.42 -17.12 4.80
N GLU A 68 -13.21 -18.38 4.44
CA GLU A 68 -13.34 -19.52 5.36
C GLU A 68 -12.38 -19.41 6.54
N ARG A 69 -11.16 -18.92 6.30
CA ARG A 69 -10.18 -18.61 7.36
C ARG A 69 -10.41 -17.27 8.04
N ARG A 70 -11.57 -16.65 7.83
CA ARG A 70 -11.97 -15.36 8.44
C ARG A 70 -11.02 -14.20 8.14
N GLN A 71 -10.25 -14.29 7.07
CA GLN A 71 -9.44 -13.17 6.60
C GLN A 71 -10.35 -12.09 6.02
N LYS A 72 -10.23 -10.87 6.55
CA LYS A 72 -11.05 -9.72 6.15
C LYS A 72 -10.33 -8.79 5.16
N VAL A 73 -9.21 -9.23 4.61
CA VAL A 73 -8.48 -8.43 3.61
C VAL A 73 -9.42 -8.09 2.45
N PRO A 74 -9.54 -6.81 2.10
CA PRO A 74 -10.36 -6.39 0.97
C PRO A 74 -9.80 -6.93 -0.34
N VAL A 75 -10.68 -7.44 -1.22
CA VAL A 75 -10.28 -8.09 -2.47
C VAL A 75 -10.93 -7.42 -3.66
N ILE A 76 -10.11 -7.01 -4.65
CA ILE A 76 -10.55 -6.66 -6.00
C ILE A 76 -10.24 -7.83 -6.92
N ILE A 77 -11.25 -8.33 -7.63
CA ILE A 77 -11.06 -9.29 -8.72
C ILE A 77 -10.66 -8.53 -9.99
N LEU A 78 -9.62 -9.06 -10.67
CA LEU A 78 -9.33 -8.73 -12.07
C LEU A 78 -9.81 -9.89 -12.96
N SER A 79 -10.49 -9.61 -14.08
CA SER A 79 -10.89 -10.69 -14.97
C SER A 79 -11.16 -10.18 -16.39
N ALA A 80 -10.87 -11.03 -17.39
CA ALA A 80 -11.31 -10.82 -18.76
C ALA A 80 -12.81 -11.12 -18.96
N LYS A 81 -13.45 -11.78 -17.99
CA LYS A 81 -14.88 -12.10 -18.03
C LYS A 81 -15.68 -10.86 -17.66
N SER A 82 -16.54 -10.42 -18.57
CA SER A 82 -17.35 -9.21 -18.45
C SER A 82 -18.82 -9.50 -18.12
N ASP A 83 -19.25 -10.76 -18.18
CA ASP A 83 -20.65 -11.13 -18.03
C ASP A 83 -21.16 -10.85 -16.61
N VAL A 84 -22.41 -10.47 -16.51
CA VAL A 84 -23.06 -10.13 -15.24
C VAL A 84 -23.02 -11.30 -14.27
N GLU A 85 -23.23 -12.53 -14.77
CA GLU A 85 -23.23 -13.76 -13.97
C GLU A 85 -21.85 -14.00 -13.32
N ASP A 86 -20.75 -13.85 -14.06
CA ASP A 86 -19.38 -14.00 -13.54
C ASP A 86 -19.07 -12.95 -12.47
N ARG A 87 -19.54 -11.72 -12.67
CA ARG A 87 -19.37 -10.64 -11.68
C ARG A 87 -20.14 -10.92 -10.39
N VAL A 88 -21.41 -11.33 -10.52
CA VAL A 88 -22.26 -11.70 -9.38
C VAL A 88 -21.63 -12.87 -8.62
N LYS A 89 -21.13 -13.90 -9.34
CA LYS A 89 -20.45 -15.05 -8.73
C LYS A 89 -19.20 -14.62 -7.96
N GLY A 90 -18.35 -13.76 -8.56
CA GLY A 90 -17.15 -13.26 -7.90
C GLY A 90 -17.45 -12.51 -6.61
N LEU A 91 -18.42 -11.60 -6.63
CA LEU A 91 -18.85 -10.85 -5.45
C LEU A 91 -19.51 -11.75 -4.39
N SER A 92 -20.31 -12.75 -4.80
CA SER A 92 -20.97 -13.68 -3.88
C SER A 92 -20.01 -14.60 -3.14
N VAL A 93 -18.83 -14.90 -3.70
CA VAL A 93 -17.78 -15.70 -3.06
C VAL A 93 -17.04 -14.87 -1.97
N GLY A 94 -17.24 -13.55 -1.94
CA GLY A 94 -16.69 -12.68 -0.93
C GLY A 94 -15.64 -11.68 -1.43
N ALA A 95 -15.54 -11.45 -2.74
CA ALA A 95 -14.80 -10.29 -3.24
C ALA A 95 -15.58 -9.00 -2.94
N ASP A 96 -14.85 -7.91 -2.78
CA ASP A 96 -15.42 -6.62 -2.40
C ASP A 96 -15.58 -5.67 -3.59
N ASP A 97 -14.86 -5.92 -4.69
CA ASP A 97 -15.01 -5.22 -5.98
C ASP A 97 -14.58 -6.12 -7.14
N TYR A 98 -14.96 -5.71 -8.36
CA TYR A 98 -14.69 -6.44 -9.59
C TYR A 98 -14.32 -5.46 -10.71
N LEU A 99 -13.18 -5.69 -11.37
CA LEU A 99 -12.67 -4.88 -12.46
C LEU A 99 -12.39 -5.73 -13.69
N THR A 100 -13.01 -5.37 -14.79
CA THR A 100 -12.88 -6.10 -16.06
C THR A 100 -11.62 -5.66 -16.83
N LYS A 101 -10.92 -6.60 -17.43
CA LYS A 101 -9.84 -6.36 -18.39
C LYS A 101 -10.46 -6.10 -19.79
N PRO A 102 -10.00 -5.09 -20.56
CA PRO A 102 -8.95 -4.13 -20.25
C PRO A 102 -9.42 -3.00 -19.32
N PHE A 103 -8.54 -2.51 -18.45
CA PHE A 103 -8.80 -1.42 -17.51
C PHE A 103 -7.69 -0.35 -17.60
N SER A 104 -8.00 0.84 -17.11
CA SER A 104 -6.98 1.87 -16.89
C SER A 104 -6.35 1.71 -15.50
N PHE A 105 -5.04 2.01 -15.38
CA PHE A 105 -4.37 2.00 -14.07
C PHE A 105 -5.02 2.99 -13.09
N ALA A 106 -5.48 4.14 -13.58
CA ALA A 106 -6.18 5.15 -12.78
C ALA A 106 -7.49 4.59 -12.18
N GLU A 107 -8.25 3.78 -12.94
CA GLU A 107 -9.46 3.13 -12.45
C GLU A 107 -9.15 2.11 -11.36
N LEU A 108 -8.15 1.24 -11.57
CA LEU A 108 -7.72 0.27 -10.56
C LEU A 108 -7.32 0.98 -9.27
N LEU A 109 -6.52 2.04 -9.36
CA LEU A 109 -6.04 2.79 -8.21
C LEU A 109 -7.20 3.47 -7.45
N ALA A 110 -8.15 4.08 -8.17
CA ALA A 110 -9.33 4.72 -7.57
C ALA A 110 -10.21 3.71 -6.82
N ARG A 111 -10.47 2.53 -7.43
CA ARG A 111 -11.22 1.44 -6.80
C ARG A 111 -10.51 0.89 -5.57
N LEU A 112 -9.21 0.69 -5.65
CA LEU A 112 -8.38 0.21 -4.54
C LEU A 112 -8.45 1.16 -3.33
N HIS A 113 -8.33 2.47 -3.56
CA HIS A 113 -8.47 3.47 -2.52
C HIS A 113 -9.88 3.47 -1.91
N ALA A 114 -10.92 3.39 -2.73
CA ALA A 114 -12.30 3.32 -2.26
C ALA A 114 -12.58 2.06 -1.43
N LEU A 115 -11.98 0.95 -1.84
CA LEU A 115 -12.11 -0.34 -1.16
C LEU A 115 -11.48 -0.34 0.22
N VAL A 116 -10.21 0.08 0.32
CA VAL A 116 -9.49 0.17 1.59
C VAL A 116 -10.18 1.16 2.54
N ARG A 117 -10.71 2.27 2.02
CA ARG A 117 -11.51 3.21 2.82
C ARG A 117 -12.75 2.57 3.43
N ARG A 118 -13.49 1.75 2.68
CA ARG A 118 -14.69 1.06 3.18
C ARG A 118 -14.38 0.00 4.24
N SER A 119 -13.29 -0.74 4.07
CA SER A 119 -12.92 -1.87 4.93
C SER A 119 -12.40 -1.47 6.31
N SER A 120 -11.85 -0.26 6.43
CA SER A 120 -11.27 0.21 7.69
C SER A 120 -12.31 0.56 8.78
N GLY A 121 -13.61 0.38 8.53
CA GLY A 121 -14.69 0.46 9.53
C GLY A 121 -14.94 1.85 10.14
N SER A 122 -14.15 2.84 9.73
CA SER A 122 -14.33 4.23 10.10
C SER A 122 -15.04 4.92 8.95
N GLY A 123 -16.23 5.41 9.16
CA GLY A 123 -16.94 6.30 8.24
C GLY A 123 -16.15 7.57 7.90
N GLU A 124 -15.00 7.72 8.52
CA GLU A 124 -13.86 8.58 8.24
C GLU A 124 -12.58 7.77 8.44
N VAL A 125 -12.25 6.84 7.51
CA VAL A 125 -10.83 6.50 7.38
C VAL A 125 -10.16 7.81 7.06
N ALA A 126 -9.29 8.23 7.93
CA ALA A 126 -8.60 9.49 7.83
C ALA A 126 -8.03 9.60 6.41
N ARG A 127 -8.81 10.22 5.49
CA ARG A 127 -8.35 10.71 4.19
C ARG A 127 -7.08 11.53 4.43
N GLN A 128 -6.96 11.99 5.67
CA GLN A 128 -5.92 12.85 6.16
C GLN A 128 -5.22 12.20 7.36
N LEU A 129 -3.93 12.00 7.26
CA LEU A 129 -3.06 11.67 8.39
C LEU A 129 -2.56 12.99 8.98
N SER A 130 -2.54 13.11 10.31
CA SER A 130 -2.07 14.30 10.98
C SER A 130 -1.17 13.95 12.16
N PHE A 131 -0.17 14.78 12.38
CA PHE A 131 0.67 14.75 13.58
C PHE A 131 1.18 16.16 13.84
N GLU A 132 0.82 16.74 14.99
CA GLU A 132 1.06 18.14 15.35
C GLU A 132 0.51 19.08 14.25
N ASP A 133 1.34 19.96 13.70
CA ASP A 133 1.03 20.89 12.62
C ASP A 133 1.20 20.35 11.20
N LEU A 134 1.51 19.06 11.10
CA LEU A 134 1.70 18.35 9.83
C LEU A 134 0.44 17.56 9.46
N THR A 135 -0.08 17.79 8.27
CA THR A 135 -1.23 17.07 7.72
C THR A 135 -0.90 16.53 6.33
N LEU A 136 -1.40 15.34 6.01
CA LEU A 136 -1.20 14.67 4.74
C LEU A 136 -2.52 14.07 4.26
N ASP A 137 -2.99 14.51 3.10
CA ASP A 137 -4.15 13.92 2.42
C ASP A 137 -3.68 12.79 1.50
N LEU A 138 -4.19 11.59 1.77
CA LEU A 138 -3.78 10.36 1.06
C LEU A 138 -4.31 10.31 -0.37
N GLU A 139 -5.44 10.95 -0.65
CA GLU A 139 -6.09 10.89 -1.96
C GLU A 139 -5.51 11.96 -2.90
N SER A 140 -5.46 13.22 -2.46
CA SER A 140 -4.88 14.31 -3.23
C SER A 140 -3.35 14.36 -3.17
N ARG A 141 -2.71 13.54 -2.31
CA ARG A 141 -1.28 13.53 -2.00
C ARG A 141 -0.73 14.87 -1.51
N ARG A 142 -1.62 15.72 -1.01
CA ARG A 142 -1.28 17.04 -0.51
C ARG A 142 -0.71 16.95 0.90
N VAL A 143 0.42 17.59 1.10
CA VAL A 143 1.08 17.71 2.42
C VAL A 143 1.09 19.16 2.82
N ILE A 144 0.66 19.44 4.05
CA ILE A 144 0.63 20.76 4.63
C ILE A 144 1.32 20.72 5.99
N ARG A 145 2.21 21.66 6.26
CA ARG A 145 2.82 21.86 7.56
C ARG A 145 2.72 23.33 7.99
N ALA A 146 2.18 23.60 9.18
CA ALA A 146 1.92 24.96 9.68
C ALA A 146 1.23 25.86 8.63
N GLY A 147 0.27 25.30 7.86
CA GLY A 147 -0.46 26.01 6.81
C GLY A 147 0.28 26.12 5.46
N GLN A 148 1.53 25.71 5.36
CA GLN A 148 2.33 25.76 4.12
C GLN A 148 2.23 24.43 3.36
N SER A 149 1.97 24.49 2.05
CA SER A 149 1.96 23.31 1.17
C SER A 149 3.39 22.86 0.87
N ILE A 150 3.64 21.55 1.01
CA ILE A 150 4.95 20.94 0.79
C ILE A 150 4.84 19.92 -0.33
N GLU A 151 5.67 20.08 -1.36
CA GLU A 151 5.76 19.11 -2.46
C GLU A 151 6.74 17.99 -2.13
N LEU A 152 6.24 16.75 -2.17
CA LEU A 152 7.02 15.54 -1.96
C LEU A 152 7.10 14.69 -3.22
N GLN A 153 8.26 14.07 -3.43
CA GLN A 153 8.41 13.00 -4.42
C GLN A 153 7.72 11.71 -3.91
N ALA A 154 7.40 10.78 -4.81
CA ALA A 154 6.66 9.56 -4.48
C ALA A 154 7.25 8.77 -3.29
N ARG A 155 8.57 8.59 -3.23
CA ARG A 155 9.23 7.89 -2.11
C ARG A 155 9.26 8.70 -0.81
N GLU A 156 9.42 10.02 -0.89
CA GLU A 156 9.34 10.92 0.27
C GLU A 156 7.93 10.88 0.87
N PHE A 157 6.91 10.90 0.01
CA PHE A 157 5.52 10.77 0.40
C PHE A 157 5.25 9.41 1.06
N GLY A 158 5.71 8.30 0.45
CA GLY A 158 5.58 6.96 1.01
C GLY A 158 6.24 6.82 2.39
N LEU A 159 7.44 7.38 2.57
CA LEU A 159 8.11 7.41 3.87
C LEU A 159 7.33 8.23 4.89
N LEU A 160 6.80 9.40 4.50
CA LEU A 160 6.02 10.24 5.39
C LEU A 160 4.73 9.57 5.83
N VAL A 161 4.01 8.91 4.92
CA VAL A 161 2.83 8.09 5.24
C VAL A 161 3.17 7.00 6.26
N TYR A 162 4.31 6.31 6.06
CA TYR A 162 4.74 5.24 6.97
C TYR A 162 5.06 5.76 8.37
N LEU A 163 5.74 6.90 8.46
CA LEU A 163 6.02 7.57 9.72
C LEU A 163 4.72 8.03 10.42
N LEU A 164 3.81 8.67 9.68
CA LEU A 164 2.52 9.16 10.21
C LEU A 164 1.57 8.05 10.66
N ARG A 165 1.68 6.86 10.10
CA ARG A 165 0.94 5.67 10.56
C ARG A 165 1.54 5.00 11.80
N ASN A 166 2.77 5.40 12.18
CA ASN A 166 3.51 4.83 13.30
C ASN A 166 4.11 5.93 14.20
N PRO A 167 3.32 6.91 14.68
CA PRO A 167 3.86 7.99 15.51
C PRO A 167 4.39 7.42 16.83
N GLY A 168 5.53 7.92 17.29
CA GLY A 168 6.23 7.47 18.49
C GLY A 168 6.95 6.12 18.36
N ARG A 169 6.70 5.35 17.30
CA ARG A 169 7.37 4.07 17.06
C ARG A 169 8.67 4.28 16.29
N VAL A 170 9.72 3.61 16.73
CA VAL A 170 11.00 3.60 16.00
C VAL A 170 10.91 2.64 14.81
N LEU A 171 11.19 3.16 13.62
CA LEU A 171 11.24 2.39 12.37
C LEU A 171 12.72 2.16 12.02
N SER A 172 13.13 0.89 11.95
CA SER A 172 14.49 0.53 11.55
C SER A 172 14.72 0.83 10.06
N LYS A 173 15.97 0.91 9.63
CA LYS A 173 16.33 1.08 8.22
C LYS A 173 15.77 -0.05 7.36
N THR A 174 15.82 -1.28 7.85
CA THR A 174 15.26 -2.46 7.17
C THR A 174 13.75 -2.32 6.98
N MET A 175 13.00 -1.95 8.04
CA MET A 175 11.55 -1.72 7.93
C MET A 175 11.21 -0.63 6.92
N ILE A 176 12.02 0.44 6.85
CA ILE A 176 11.82 1.53 5.88
C ILE A 176 12.15 1.03 4.45
N LEU A 177 13.22 0.25 4.27
CA LEU A 177 13.58 -0.35 2.99
C LEU A 177 12.46 -1.28 2.48
N GLU A 178 11.97 -2.17 3.32
CA GLU A 178 10.86 -3.06 2.98
C GLU A 178 9.62 -2.27 2.59
N HIS A 179 9.27 -1.24 3.36
CA HIS A 179 8.04 -0.48 3.13
C HIS A 179 8.11 0.46 1.91
N VAL A 180 9.25 1.10 1.65
CA VAL A 180 9.37 2.16 0.60
C VAL A 180 9.95 1.62 -0.69
N TRP A 181 10.79 0.56 -0.65
CA TRP A 181 11.43 -0.02 -1.84
C TRP A 181 11.01 -1.46 -2.14
N ASN A 182 10.31 -2.12 -1.21
CA ASN A 182 10.01 -3.56 -1.30
C ASN A 182 11.27 -4.42 -1.40
N TYR A 183 12.34 -4.03 -0.71
CA TYR A 183 13.56 -4.81 -0.62
C TYR A 183 13.52 -5.72 0.60
N SER A 184 13.65 -7.03 0.39
CA SER A 184 13.76 -8.03 1.46
C SER A 184 15.18 -8.18 2.00
N PHE A 185 16.15 -7.43 1.49
CA PHE A 185 17.55 -7.44 1.94
C PHE A 185 18.08 -6.01 2.05
N ASP A 186 19.06 -5.82 2.95
CA ASP A 186 19.75 -4.54 3.06
C ASP A 186 20.79 -4.42 1.93
N PRO A 187 20.64 -3.48 0.98
CA PRO A 187 21.58 -3.29 -0.11
C PRO A 187 22.91 -2.68 0.36
N GLN A 188 23.17 -2.58 1.67
CA GLN A 188 24.36 -1.94 2.27
C GLN A 188 24.61 -0.51 1.76
N THR A 189 23.52 0.20 1.46
CA THR A 189 23.56 1.56 0.91
C THR A 189 22.92 2.54 1.89
N ASN A 190 23.28 3.81 1.79
CA ASN A 190 22.72 4.88 2.59
C ASN A 190 21.42 5.46 2.02
N VAL A 191 20.69 4.70 1.18
CA VAL A 191 19.47 5.19 0.48
C VAL A 191 18.40 5.68 1.45
N VAL A 192 18.23 5.00 2.60
CA VAL A 192 17.28 5.41 3.65
C VAL A 192 17.73 6.73 4.28
N ASP A 193 18.99 6.86 4.62
CA ASP A 193 19.54 8.07 5.24
C ASP A 193 19.39 9.28 4.31
N VAL A 194 19.66 9.07 3.02
CA VAL A 194 19.48 10.10 1.97
C VAL A 194 18.01 10.48 1.85
N LEU A 195 17.08 9.50 1.83
CA LEU A 195 15.65 9.78 1.72
C LEU A 195 15.14 10.54 2.96
N VAL A 196 15.51 10.10 4.15
CA VAL A 196 15.17 10.80 5.41
C VAL A 196 15.73 12.21 5.43
N SER A 197 16.98 12.40 4.99
CA SER A 197 17.61 13.72 4.89
C SER A 197 16.85 14.65 3.94
N ARG A 198 16.43 14.13 2.77
CA ARG A 198 15.60 14.88 1.79
C ARG A 198 14.25 15.25 2.38
N LEU A 199 13.57 14.30 3.04
CA LEU A 199 12.28 14.53 3.66
C LEU A 199 12.39 15.59 4.78
N ARG A 200 13.38 15.47 5.69
CA ARG A 200 13.64 16.46 6.74
C ARG A 200 13.89 17.86 6.20
N ARG A 201 14.59 17.96 5.09
CA ARG A 201 14.87 19.26 4.44
C ARG A 201 13.58 19.97 4.03
N LYS A 202 12.54 19.20 3.69
CA LYS A 202 11.26 19.74 3.25
C LYS A 202 10.29 19.98 4.41
N ILE A 203 10.20 19.03 5.35
CA ILE A 203 9.19 19.10 6.41
C ILE A 203 9.70 19.63 7.76
N ASP A 204 11.02 19.63 7.98
CA ASP A 204 11.58 20.02 9.29
C ASP A 204 12.45 21.27 9.23
N ARG A 205 13.16 21.52 8.10
CA ARG A 205 14.22 22.53 8.06
C ARG A 205 13.77 23.91 8.51
N ASP A 206 12.66 24.38 7.93
CA ASP A 206 12.19 25.75 8.08
C ASP A 206 11.13 25.90 9.20
N PHE A 207 10.94 24.83 9.99
CA PHE A 207 9.99 24.83 11.10
C PHE A 207 10.69 24.73 12.44
N PRO A 208 10.20 25.43 13.49
CA PRO A 208 10.85 25.47 14.81
C PRO A 208 10.88 24.10 15.48
N VAL A 209 9.78 23.34 15.40
CA VAL A 209 9.66 22.00 15.96
C VAL A 209 10.06 20.97 14.91
N LYS A 210 11.04 20.12 15.23
CA LYS A 210 11.45 19.00 14.38
C LYS A 210 10.59 17.79 14.74
N LEU A 211 10.10 17.07 13.72
CA LEU A 211 9.23 15.93 13.93
C LEU A 211 9.91 14.59 13.65
N ILE A 212 10.89 14.55 12.73
CA ILE A 212 11.61 13.31 12.42
C ILE A 212 12.92 13.27 13.17
N HIS A 213 13.06 12.30 14.08
CA HIS A 213 14.26 12.12 14.89
C HIS A 213 15.02 10.86 14.52
N THR A 214 16.33 10.86 14.76
CA THR A 214 17.21 9.70 14.58
C THR A 214 17.57 9.11 15.94
N LEU A 215 17.29 7.82 16.11
CA LEU A 215 17.90 7.05 17.19
C LEU A 215 19.13 6.33 16.60
N ARG A 216 20.30 6.79 16.98
CA ARG A 216 21.58 6.26 16.46
C ARG A 216 21.65 4.74 16.66
N GLY A 217 22.01 4.02 15.60
CA GLY A 217 22.10 2.56 15.59
C GLY A 217 20.76 1.81 15.56
N VAL A 218 19.61 2.50 15.70
CA VAL A 218 18.29 1.86 15.75
C VAL A 218 17.41 2.23 14.55
N GLY A 219 17.23 3.53 14.26
CA GLY A 219 16.35 3.95 13.16
C GLY A 219 15.83 5.38 13.31
N TYR A 220 14.62 5.58 12.82
CA TYR A 220 13.95 6.88 12.75
C TYR A 220 12.59 6.82 13.41
N VAL A 221 12.16 7.94 13.98
CA VAL A 221 10.87 8.06 14.66
C VAL A 221 10.24 9.42 14.38
N LEU A 222 8.92 9.44 14.19
CA LEU A 222 8.11 10.65 14.15
C LEU A 222 7.59 10.90 15.57
N ARG A 223 8.04 11.99 16.17
CA ARG A 223 7.60 12.40 17.51
C ARG A 223 7.82 13.91 17.69
N LYS A 224 7.12 14.50 18.65
CA LYS A 224 7.45 15.81 19.20
C LYS A 224 8.48 15.63 20.33
N GLU A 225 9.47 16.47 20.35
CA GLU A 225 10.35 16.58 21.53
C GLU A 225 9.69 17.35 22.64
#